data_32cd747e9569accf84e55a3bb70f1d29
#
_entry.id   32cd747e9569accf84e55a3bb70f1d29
#
_cell.length_a   1.000
_cell.length_b   1.000
_cell.length_c   1.000
_cell.angle_alpha   90.00
_cell.angle_beta   90.00
_cell.angle_gamma   90.00
#
_symmetry.space_group_name_H-M   'P 1'
#
loop_
_entity.id
_entity.type
_entity.pdbx_description
1 polymer ?
#
loop_
_entity_poly.entity_id
_entity_poly.type
_entity_poly.pdbx_seq_one_letter_code
_entity_poly.pdbx_strand_id
1 'polypeptide(L)'
;MKNFTNPVIIQEFKNHYQKLIIGILLIILGIVFLILGNKVTTDAHKTMPSLHDVIVKQDNKDGVLTYIDSTSYPYLFAGYDDTDTKYYFIQDENYIYVAYMDQETSNRLSDDSLYANNKTEKLIGISAVTPTDVKKIAIDTYNEIFPDNQINIADYDSYFGSIYLDMTSPDTEVAFFQYTIAFFGIIIGTFLIILGLISTHRFQKNIKKMSLEKIRDIDAETLDKDAFYYEKLHLYLTPSYIILMNNTFKVISYEDIIWLYPFEQRVNGIKSSKSIMVVTNDGKTSNIVTVPAITKGRMEMFDEIFNTIANKNDETLIGYTSENAKIIKEQIKLNKENK
;
A
#
# COMPACT_ATOMS: atom_id res chain seq x y z
N MET A 1 6.92 3.34 -30.47
CA MET A 1 5.51 2.99 -30.64
C MET A 1 4.88 3.45 -31.96
N LYS A 2 5.45 4.44 -32.59
CA LYS A 2 4.96 4.93 -33.91
C LYS A 2 4.99 3.89 -35.05
N ASN A 3 5.40 2.64 -34.78
CA ASN A 3 5.73 1.67 -35.82
C ASN A 3 4.81 0.44 -35.82
N PHE A 4 3.94 0.24 -34.84
CA PHE A 4 2.89 -0.81 -34.84
C PHE A 4 1.55 -0.20 -35.24
N THR A 5 0.83 -0.90 -36.12
CA THR A 5 -0.52 -0.52 -36.58
C THR A 5 -1.59 -1.44 -36.01
N ASN A 6 -1.20 -2.65 -35.56
CA ASN A 6 -2.14 -3.59 -34.95
C ASN A 6 -2.77 -3.02 -33.68
N PRO A 7 -4.12 -2.89 -33.62
CA PRO A 7 -4.83 -2.26 -32.50
C PRO A 7 -4.64 -3.02 -31.19
N VAL A 8 -4.47 -4.34 -31.24
CA VAL A 8 -4.27 -5.18 -30.03
C VAL A 8 -2.92 -4.87 -29.39
N ILE A 9 -1.84 -4.81 -30.20
CA ILE A 9 -0.50 -4.45 -29.69
C ILE A 9 -0.52 -3.06 -29.08
N ILE A 10 -1.21 -2.11 -29.73
CA ILE A 10 -1.35 -0.73 -29.24
C ILE A 10 -2.14 -0.72 -27.91
N GLN A 11 -3.19 -1.52 -27.80
CA GLN A 11 -3.99 -1.63 -26.58
C GLN A 11 -3.20 -2.25 -25.42
N GLU A 12 -2.46 -3.34 -25.69
CA GLU A 12 -1.60 -3.96 -24.69
C GLU A 12 -0.55 -2.98 -24.15
N PHE A 13 0.00 -2.18 -25.03
CA PHE A 13 0.92 -1.12 -24.61
C PHE A 13 0.23 -0.08 -23.71
N LYS A 14 -0.99 0.35 -24.03
CA LYS A 14 -1.76 1.28 -23.18
C LYS A 14 -2.05 0.67 -21.82
N ASN A 15 -2.33 -0.62 -21.76
CA ASN A 15 -2.61 -1.35 -20.52
C ASN A 15 -1.44 -1.27 -19.52
N HIS A 16 -0.19 -1.25 -20.01
CA HIS A 16 0.99 -1.07 -19.14
C HIS A 16 1.06 0.32 -18.50
N TYR A 17 0.50 1.38 -19.13
CA TYR A 17 0.44 2.72 -18.56
C TYR A 17 -0.72 2.90 -17.58
N GLN A 18 -1.75 2.06 -17.60
CA GLN A 18 -2.92 2.22 -16.71
C GLN A 18 -2.51 2.23 -15.24
N LYS A 19 -1.60 1.34 -14.81
CA LYS A 19 -1.11 1.30 -13.44
C LYS A 19 -0.46 2.61 -13.03
N LEU A 20 0.31 3.22 -13.93
CA LEU A 20 0.97 4.51 -13.69
C LEU A 20 -0.05 5.63 -13.55
N ILE A 21 -1.05 5.68 -14.46
CA ILE A 21 -2.12 6.69 -14.43
C ILE A 21 -2.93 6.57 -13.14
N ILE A 22 -3.37 5.35 -12.79
CA ILE A 22 -4.13 5.08 -11.55
C ILE A 22 -3.29 5.48 -10.33
N GLY A 23 -2.00 5.13 -10.31
CA GLY A 23 -1.10 5.51 -9.23
C GLY A 23 -0.99 7.01 -9.04
N ILE A 24 -0.85 7.79 -10.13
CA ILE A 24 -0.83 9.25 -10.09
C ILE A 24 -2.15 9.80 -9.55
N LEU A 25 -3.29 9.29 -10.02
CA LEU A 25 -4.61 9.73 -9.55
C LEU A 25 -4.81 9.47 -8.06
N LEU A 26 -4.33 8.32 -7.54
CA LEU A 26 -4.42 8.01 -6.11
C LEU A 26 -3.54 8.93 -5.27
N ILE A 27 -2.34 9.30 -5.74
CA ILE A 27 -1.49 10.27 -5.03
C ILE A 27 -2.16 11.65 -5.01
N ILE A 28 -2.71 12.10 -6.13
CA ILE A 28 -3.44 13.39 -6.19
C ILE A 28 -4.62 13.37 -5.19
N LEU A 29 -5.40 12.29 -5.19
CA LEU A 29 -6.50 12.11 -4.24
C LEU A 29 -5.99 12.16 -2.79
N GLY A 30 -4.90 11.45 -2.48
CA GLY A 30 -4.27 11.48 -1.17
C GLY A 30 -3.86 12.89 -0.72
N ILE A 31 -3.25 13.67 -1.61
CA ILE A 31 -2.88 15.07 -1.35
C ILE A 31 -4.14 15.93 -1.08
N VAL A 32 -5.20 15.76 -1.86
CA VAL A 32 -6.47 16.47 -1.62
C VAL A 32 -7.02 16.14 -0.23
N PHE A 33 -6.99 14.86 0.19
CA PHE A 33 -7.46 14.49 1.53
C PHE A 33 -6.56 15.01 2.65
N LEU A 34 -5.24 15.13 2.44
CA LEU A 34 -4.35 15.84 3.40
C LEU A 34 -4.76 17.29 3.59
N ILE A 35 -5.02 18.01 2.49
CA ILE A 35 -5.45 19.42 2.54
C ILE A 35 -6.80 19.55 3.25
N LEU A 36 -7.74 18.65 2.96
CA LEU A 36 -9.04 18.61 3.63
C LEU A 36 -8.91 18.30 5.12
N GLY A 37 -8.05 17.35 5.51
CA GLY A 37 -7.76 17.03 6.91
C GLY A 37 -7.24 18.25 7.66
N ASN A 38 -6.24 18.93 7.12
CA ASN A 38 -5.69 20.17 7.71
C ASN A 38 -6.75 21.26 7.84
N LYS A 39 -7.66 21.38 6.87
CA LYS A 39 -8.76 22.33 6.96
C LYS A 39 -9.75 21.98 8.06
N VAL A 40 -10.15 20.71 8.16
CA VAL A 40 -11.07 20.22 9.21
C VAL A 40 -10.47 20.49 10.59
N THR A 41 -9.19 20.14 10.82
CA THR A 41 -8.50 20.43 12.07
C THR A 41 -8.45 21.93 12.37
N THR A 42 -8.07 22.75 11.38
CA THR A 42 -8.00 24.20 11.56
C THR A 42 -9.36 24.83 11.91
N ASP A 43 -10.44 24.36 11.27
CA ASP A 43 -11.78 24.87 11.54
C ASP A 43 -12.30 24.37 12.91
N ALA A 44 -11.97 23.14 13.30
CA ALA A 44 -12.29 22.60 14.63
C ALA A 44 -11.62 23.43 15.74
N HIS A 45 -10.33 23.78 15.58
CA HIS A 45 -9.61 24.63 16.55
C HIS A 45 -10.21 26.02 16.74
N LYS A 46 -10.86 26.60 15.72
CA LYS A 46 -11.51 27.91 15.83
C LYS A 46 -12.79 27.87 16.64
N THR A 47 -13.46 26.73 16.65
CA THR A 47 -14.82 26.60 17.23
C THR A 47 -14.86 25.69 18.45
N MET A 48 -13.69 25.16 18.88
CA MET A 48 -13.65 24.26 20.03
C MET A 48 -14.10 24.97 21.31
N PRO A 49 -14.97 24.30 22.12
CA PRO A 49 -15.38 24.79 23.44
C PRO A 49 -14.24 24.65 24.44
N SER A 50 -14.31 25.36 25.59
CA SER A 50 -13.47 25.02 26.74
C SER A 50 -13.89 23.67 27.36
N LEU A 51 -12.98 22.98 28.06
CA LEU A 51 -13.31 21.74 28.76
C LEU A 51 -14.40 21.98 29.80
N HIS A 52 -14.39 23.14 30.45
CA HIS A 52 -15.46 23.55 31.34
C HIS A 52 -16.83 23.55 30.65
N ASP A 53 -16.92 24.11 29.45
CA ASP A 53 -18.15 24.13 28.67
C ASP A 53 -18.61 22.74 28.24
N VAL A 54 -17.69 21.82 27.95
CA VAL A 54 -18.01 20.41 27.65
C VAL A 54 -18.58 19.72 28.88
N ILE A 55 -18.00 19.95 30.06
CA ILE A 55 -18.48 19.39 31.33
C ILE A 55 -19.89 19.92 31.65
N VAL A 56 -20.07 21.22 31.66
CA VAL A 56 -21.29 21.85 32.16
C VAL A 56 -22.42 21.92 31.13
N LYS A 57 -22.12 22.28 29.89
CA LYS A 57 -23.12 22.52 28.84
C LYS A 57 -23.38 21.33 27.93
N GLN A 58 -22.46 20.37 27.86
CA GLN A 58 -22.54 19.20 27.01
C GLN A 58 -22.60 17.88 27.79
N ASP A 59 -22.88 17.94 29.07
CA ASP A 59 -23.04 16.79 29.95
C ASP A 59 -21.87 15.79 29.91
N ASN A 60 -20.65 16.31 30.03
CA ASN A 60 -19.42 15.51 29.99
C ASN A 60 -19.28 14.69 28.69
N LYS A 61 -19.59 15.29 27.55
CA LYS A 61 -19.53 14.59 26.27
C LYS A 61 -18.11 14.14 25.93
N ASP A 62 -17.98 12.86 25.58
CA ASP A 62 -16.75 12.22 25.13
C ASP A 62 -16.44 12.54 23.65
N GLY A 63 -15.15 12.53 23.25
CA GLY A 63 -14.72 12.70 21.86
C GLY A 63 -14.84 14.13 21.31
N VAL A 64 -14.89 15.16 22.17
CA VAL A 64 -14.97 16.56 21.74
C VAL A 64 -13.58 17.20 21.77
N LEU A 65 -13.16 17.82 20.64
CA LEU A 65 -11.97 18.68 20.63
C LEU A 65 -12.22 19.88 21.55
N THR A 66 -11.37 20.08 22.54
CA THR A 66 -11.56 21.05 23.62
C THR A 66 -10.24 21.60 24.14
N TYR A 67 -10.29 22.60 25.00
CA TYR A 67 -9.09 23.20 25.58
C TYR A 67 -9.27 23.58 27.04
N ILE A 68 -8.13 23.75 27.74
CA ILE A 68 -8.01 24.38 29.04
C ILE A 68 -7.01 25.54 28.91
N ASP A 69 -7.33 26.74 29.43
CA ASP A 69 -6.35 27.81 29.61
C ASP A 69 -5.66 27.63 30.97
N SER A 70 -4.54 26.88 30.98
CA SER A 70 -3.80 26.55 32.20
C SER A 70 -3.12 27.76 32.79
N THR A 71 -3.25 27.95 34.10
CA THR A 71 -2.61 29.02 34.87
C THR A 71 -1.37 28.56 35.64
N SER A 72 -1.11 27.24 35.68
CA SER A 72 0.04 26.65 36.38
C SER A 72 0.57 25.42 35.63
N TYR A 73 1.78 25.01 35.97
CA TYR A 73 2.37 23.78 35.43
C TYR A 73 1.61 22.53 35.90
N PRO A 74 1.67 21.44 35.11
CA PRO A 74 0.96 20.19 35.39
C PRO A 74 1.48 19.52 36.66
N TYR A 75 0.60 19.02 37.52
CA TYR A 75 0.95 18.22 38.68
C TYR A 75 0.68 16.73 38.40
N LEU A 76 1.78 15.93 38.37
CA LEU A 76 1.69 14.49 38.14
C LEU A 76 1.04 13.78 39.34
N PHE A 77 0.01 12.94 39.08
CA PHE A 77 -0.61 12.15 40.14
C PHE A 77 -0.78 10.66 39.82
N ALA A 78 -0.87 10.26 38.55
CA ALA A 78 -1.05 8.86 38.15
C ALA A 78 -0.34 8.54 36.84
N GLY A 79 0.04 7.27 36.65
CA GLY A 79 0.61 6.75 35.41
C GLY A 79 0.70 5.23 35.48
N TYR A 80 0.72 4.58 34.32
CA TYR A 80 1.03 3.17 34.21
C TYR A 80 2.52 2.99 33.96
N ASP A 81 3.16 2.02 34.60
CA ASP A 81 4.61 1.82 34.63
C ASP A 81 5.24 1.67 33.23
N ASP A 82 4.46 1.14 32.25
CA ASP A 82 4.94 0.83 30.91
C ASP A 82 4.65 1.91 29.84
N THR A 83 4.12 3.08 30.24
CA THR A 83 3.73 4.14 29.30
C THR A 83 4.45 5.46 29.58
N ASP A 84 4.86 6.16 28.51
CA ASP A 84 5.41 7.54 28.61
C ASP A 84 4.31 8.57 28.89
N THR A 85 3.03 8.17 28.82
CA THR A 85 1.87 9.05 29.06
C THR A 85 1.34 8.87 30.47
N LYS A 86 0.99 9.99 31.11
CA LYS A 86 0.58 10.02 32.51
C LYS A 86 -0.57 10.99 32.73
N TYR A 87 -1.24 10.87 33.87
CA TYR A 87 -2.32 11.77 34.28
C TYR A 87 -1.79 12.86 35.20
N TYR A 88 -2.24 14.09 34.94
CA TYR A 88 -1.83 15.30 35.63
C TYR A 88 -3.05 16.11 36.06
N PHE A 89 -2.97 16.78 37.20
CA PHE A 89 -3.86 17.89 37.50
C PHE A 89 -3.40 19.14 36.74
N ILE A 90 -4.36 19.81 36.11
CA ILE A 90 -4.23 21.07 35.41
C ILE A 90 -5.20 22.06 36.03
N GLN A 91 -4.75 23.26 36.28
CA GLN A 91 -5.57 24.30 36.87
C GLN A 91 -5.79 25.45 35.89
N ASP A 92 -7.05 25.88 35.73
CA ASP A 92 -7.38 27.21 35.20
C ASP A 92 -7.57 28.21 36.37
N GLU A 93 -8.16 29.39 36.09
CA GLU A 93 -8.40 30.40 37.11
C GLU A 93 -9.34 29.94 38.25
N ASN A 94 -10.26 28.95 37.99
CA ASN A 94 -11.35 28.64 38.88
C ASN A 94 -11.44 27.15 39.25
N TYR A 95 -10.89 26.26 38.40
CA TYR A 95 -11.14 24.82 38.51
C TYR A 95 -9.85 24.01 38.33
N ILE A 96 -9.90 22.79 38.85
CA ILE A 96 -8.86 21.76 38.61
C ILE A 96 -9.46 20.69 37.70
N TYR A 97 -8.72 20.34 36.66
CA TYR A 97 -9.08 19.31 35.69
C TYR A 97 -8.04 18.19 35.66
N VAL A 98 -8.40 17.07 35.10
CA VAL A 98 -7.48 15.98 34.79
C VAL A 98 -7.09 16.07 33.31
N ALA A 99 -5.78 15.97 33.01
CA ALA A 99 -5.24 15.85 31.67
C ALA A 99 -4.35 14.61 31.55
N TYR A 100 -4.32 14.02 30.37
CA TYR A 100 -3.47 12.89 30.01
C TYR A 100 -2.51 13.33 28.91
N MET A 101 -1.20 13.30 29.18
CA MET A 101 -0.18 13.78 28.25
C MET A 101 1.11 12.98 28.39
N ASP A 102 1.97 13.05 27.36
CA ASP A 102 3.30 12.47 27.38
C ASP A 102 4.29 13.28 28.23
N GLN A 103 5.42 12.64 28.55
CA GLN A 103 6.46 13.25 29.37
C GLN A 103 7.12 14.47 28.70
N GLU A 104 7.21 14.49 27.36
CA GLU A 104 7.77 15.59 26.59
C GLU A 104 6.89 16.84 26.73
N THR A 105 5.60 16.68 26.55
CA THR A 105 4.59 17.74 26.77
C THR A 105 4.62 18.26 28.21
N SER A 106 4.65 17.36 29.20
CA SER A 106 4.72 17.74 30.59
C SER A 106 6.00 18.54 30.93
N ASN A 107 7.15 18.09 30.40
CA ASN A 107 8.43 18.80 30.60
C ASN A 107 8.40 20.20 29.98
N ARG A 108 7.83 20.35 28.78
CA ARG A 108 7.62 21.65 28.14
C ARG A 108 6.75 22.58 28.98
N LEU A 109 5.68 22.07 29.54
CA LEU A 109 4.74 22.81 30.38
C LEU A 109 5.23 23.08 31.78
N SER A 110 6.35 22.49 32.19
CA SER A 110 6.98 22.74 33.50
C SER A 110 7.91 23.96 33.50
N ASP A 111 7.95 24.74 32.39
CA ASP A 111 8.72 25.97 32.30
C ASP A 111 7.96 27.13 32.95
N ASP A 112 8.47 27.62 34.06
CA ASP A 112 7.89 28.75 34.83
C ASP A 112 7.68 30.01 33.98
N SER A 113 8.45 30.21 32.92
CA SER A 113 8.33 31.36 32.04
C SER A 113 7.02 31.41 31.27
N LEU A 114 6.38 30.27 31.05
CA LEU A 114 5.06 30.14 30.35
C LEU A 114 3.96 30.81 31.20
N TYR A 115 4.06 30.78 32.50
CA TYR A 115 3.04 31.27 33.43
C TYR A 115 3.44 32.61 34.11
N ALA A 116 4.60 33.16 33.73
CA ALA A 116 5.06 34.42 34.27
C ALA A 116 4.08 35.57 33.91
N ASN A 117 3.87 36.48 34.84
CA ASN A 117 3.00 37.66 34.69
C ASN A 117 1.50 37.29 34.42
N ASN A 118 0.97 36.25 35.05
CA ASN A 118 -0.40 35.78 34.89
C ASN A 118 -0.73 35.40 33.46
N LYS A 119 0.23 34.92 32.69
CA LYS A 119 -0.03 34.33 31.37
C LYS A 119 -0.68 32.96 31.57
N THR A 120 -1.51 32.60 30.62
CA THR A 120 -2.12 31.28 30.53
C THR A 120 -1.58 30.54 29.31
N GLU A 121 -1.41 29.23 29.42
CA GLU A 121 -1.04 28.35 28.31
C GLU A 121 -2.26 27.54 27.87
N LYS A 122 -2.59 27.65 26.59
CA LYS A 122 -3.75 26.93 26.02
C LYS A 122 -3.37 25.48 25.76
N LEU A 123 -3.93 24.55 26.51
CA LEU A 123 -3.77 23.10 26.36
C LEU A 123 -4.94 22.55 25.57
N ILE A 124 -4.64 21.91 24.44
CA ILE A 124 -5.65 21.37 23.53
C ILE A 124 -5.62 19.85 23.56
N GLY A 125 -6.80 19.24 23.62
CA GLY A 125 -6.97 17.79 23.64
C GLY A 125 -8.38 17.37 23.24
N ILE A 126 -8.63 16.08 23.33
CA ILE A 126 -9.96 15.48 23.18
C ILE A 126 -10.51 15.14 24.55
N SER A 127 -11.78 15.44 24.80
CA SER A 127 -12.46 14.98 26.01
C SER A 127 -12.60 13.47 26.03
N ALA A 128 -12.20 12.81 27.13
CA ALA A 128 -12.30 11.37 27.29
C ALA A 128 -12.83 11.02 28.70
N VAL A 129 -13.58 9.92 28.82
CA VAL A 129 -14.17 9.50 30.10
C VAL A 129 -13.06 9.06 31.07
N THR A 130 -13.03 9.64 32.25
CA THR A 130 -12.03 9.32 33.26
C THR A 130 -12.22 7.90 33.83
N PRO A 131 -11.20 7.01 33.71
CA PRO A 131 -11.26 5.66 34.27
C PRO A 131 -11.46 5.66 35.78
N THR A 132 -12.18 4.66 36.31
CA THR A 132 -12.52 4.60 37.74
C THR A 132 -11.30 4.48 38.67
N ASP A 133 -10.25 3.79 38.24
CA ASP A 133 -8.98 3.68 38.96
C ASP A 133 -8.25 5.02 39.03
N VAL A 134 -8.23 5.78 37.90
CA VAL A 134 -7.67 7.14 37.85
C VAL A 134 -8.45 8.09 38.77
N LYS A 135 -9.78 8.02 38.78
CA LYS A 135 -10.63 8.80 39.73
C LYS A 135 -10.23 8.57 41.19
N LYS A 136 -9.99 7.31 41.59
CA LYS A 136 -9.57 6.98 42.97
C LYS A 136 -8.22 7.58 43.30
N ILE A 137 -7.21 7.40 42.42
CA ILE A 137 -5.86 7.95 42.66
C ILE A 137 -5.91 9.48 42.71
N ALA A 138 -6.70 10.12 41.83
CA ALA A 138 -6.88 11.57 41.83
C ALA A 138 -7.43 12.07 43.16
N ILE A 139 -8.44 11.40 43.75
CA ILE A 139 -8.99 11.75 45.05
C ILE A 139 -7.96 11.59 46.14
N ASP A 140 -7.29 10.44 46.22
CA ASP A 140 -6.28 10.16 47.21
C ASP A 140 -5.18 11.25 47.19
N THR A 141 -4.68 11.57 45.99
CA THR A 141 -3.69 12.62 45.79
C THR A 141 -4.23 14.02 46.17
N TYR A 142 -5.45 14.34 45.74
CA TYR A 142 -6.09 15.62 46.14
C TYR A 142 -6.19 15.78 47.65
N ASN A 143 -6.64 14.73 48.35
CA ASN A 143 -6.81 14.72 49.81
C ASN A 143 -5.46 14.81 50.54
N GLU A 144 -4.36 14.30 49.96
CA GLU A 144 -3.00 14.50 50.49
C GLU A 144 -2.54 15.96 50.34
N ILE A 145 -2.87 16.61 49.24
CA ILE A 145 -2.49 18.01 48.97
C ILE A 145 -3.36 18.97 49.79
N PHE A 146 -4.66 18.65 49.96
CA PHE A 146 -5.64 19.51 50.64
C PHE A 146 -6.31 18.79 51.81
N PRO A 147 -5.60 18.50 52.91
CA PRO A 147 -6.07 17.69 54.02
C PRO A 147 -7.30 18.30 54.76
N ASP A 148 -7.42 19.63 54.70
CA ASP A 148 -8.57 20.34 55.31
C ASP A 148 -9.81 20.38 54.42
N ASN A 149 -9.72 19.89 53.18
CA ASN A 149 -10.78 20.00 52.18
C ASN A 149 -11.00 18.65 51.46
N GLN A 150 -11.07 17.58 52.21
CA GLN A 150 -11.17 16.21 51.67
C GLN A 150 -12.47 15.96 50.91
N ILE A 151 -12.34 15.26 49.82
CA ILE A 151 -13.45 14.81 48.97
C ILE A 151 -13.51 13.27 48.92
N ASN A 152 -14.65 12.71 48.54
CA ASN A 152 -14.82 11.27 48.35
C ASN A 152 -15.15 10.94 46.87
N ILE A 153 -15.23 9.64 46.55
CA ILE A 153 -15.44 9.20 45.15
C ILE A 153 -16.76 9.70 44.56
N ALA A 154 -17.78 9.91 45.38
CA ALA A 154 -19.08 10.42 44.90
C ALA A 154 -18.99 11.91 44.53
N ASP A 155 -18.03 12.64 45.07
CA ASP A 155 -17.83 14.07 44.81
C ASP A 155 -16.93 14.32 43.58
N TYR A 156 -16.23 13.28 43.07
CA TYR A 156 -15.25 13.41 42.01
C TYR A 156 -15.79 14.21 40.81
N ASP A 157 -16.93 13.81 40.26
CA ASP A 157 -17.48 14.40 39.04
C ASP A 157 -17.91 15.86 39.22
N SER A 158 -18.22 16.29 40.43
CA SER A 158 -18.52 17.69 40.76
C SER A 158 -17.26 18.55 40.93
N TYR A 159 -16.13 17.95 41.30
CA TYR A 159 -14.84 18.65 41.48
C TYR A 159 -14.00 18.74 40.20
N PHE A 160 -13.88 17.62 39.46
CA PHE A 160 -12.99 17.49 38.31
C PHE A 160 -13.72 17.30 36.98
N GLY A 161 -15.04 17.03 37.02
CA GLY A 161 -15.77 16.52 35.86
C GLY A 161 -15.59 15.00 35.67
N SER A 162 -16.48 14.35 34.94
CA SER A 162 -16.37 12.91 34.64
C SER A 162 -15.44 12.61 33.44
N ILE A 163 -14.92 13.64 32.79
CA ILE A 163 -14.03 13.57 31.62
C ILE A 163 -12.69 14.24 31.93
N TYR A 164 -11.65 13.79 31.20
CA TYR A 164 -10.33 14.39 31.23
C TYR A 164 -9.94 14.92 29.83
N LEU A 165 -8.88 15.73 29.75
CA LEU A 165 -8.31 16.23 28.52
C LEU A 165 -7.23 15.26 28.03
N ASP A 166 -7.48 14.52 26.94
CA ASP A 166 -6.47 13.69 26.27
C ASP A 166 -5.69 14.53 25.26
N MET A 167 -4.40 14.75 25.54
CA MET A 167 -3.51 15.57 24.70
C MET A 167 -2.64 14.76 23.75
N THR A 168 -2.80 13.44 23.68
CA THR A 168 -1.86 12.58 22.94
C THR A 168 -1.96 12.74 21.42
N SER A 169 -3.13 12.93 20.86
CA SER A 169 -3.33 12.98 19.40
C SER A 169 -4.56 13.77 18.95
N PRO A 170 -4.85 14.97 19.45
CA PRO A 170 -6.12 15.65 19.21
C PRO A 170 -6.39 15.93 17.72
N ASP A 171 -5.39 16.38 16.98
CA ASP A 171 -5.51 16.72 15.55
C ASP A 171 -5.73 15.50 14.67
N THR A 172 -5.06 14.40 15.00
CA THR A 172 -5.20 13.14 14.26
C THR A 172 -6.59 12.55 14.44
N GLU A 173 -7.16 12.62 15.65
CA GLU A 173 -8.51 12.10 15.91
C GLU A 173 -9.58 12.90 15.17
N VAL A 174 -9.52 14.23 15.20
CA VAL A 174 -10.45 15.11 14.51
C VAL A 174 -10.50 14.88 13.00
N ALA A 175 -9.35 14.61 12.38
CA ALA A 175 -9.23 14.40 10.95
C ALA A 175 -8.83 12.95 10.58
N PHE A 176 -9.06 11.97 11.45
CA PHE A 176 -8.64 10.58 11.30
C PHE A 176 -9.01 9.98 9.94
N PHE A 177 -10.25 10.17 9.51
CA PHE A 177 -10.74 9.63 8.25
C PHE A 177 -9.97 10.22 7.05
N GLN A 178 -9.75 11.54 7.04
CA GLN A 178 -9.05 12.24 5.97
C GLN A 178 -7.59 11.80 5.90
N TYR A 179 -6.89 11.75 7.01
CA TYR A 179 -5.49 11.33 7.08
C TYR A 179 -5.32 9.86 6.73
N THR A 180 -6.26 9.00 7.11
CA THR A 180 -6.25 7.57 6.75
C THR A 180 -6.36 7.38 5.23
N ILE A 181 -7.32 8.06 4.57
CA ILE A 181 -7.44 8.00 3.10
C ILE A 181 -6.20 8.56 2.42
N ALA A 182 -5.66 9.67 2.92
CA ALA A 182 -4.44 10.28 2.39
C ALA A 182 -3.25 9.32 2.46
N PHE A 183 -3.03 8.68 3.60
CA PHE A 183 -1.95 7.73 3.84
C PHE A 183 -2.02 6.54 2.86
N PHE A 184 -3.18 5.87 2.80
CA PHE A 184 -3.34 4.73 1.90
C PHE A 184 -3.29 5.15 0.42
N GLY A 185 -3.86 6.28 0.05
CA GLY A 185 -3.82 6.81 -1.31
C GLY A 185 -2.39 7.05 -1.79
N ILE A 186 -1.55 7.66 -0.96
CA ILE A 186 -0.14 7.94 -1.28
C ILE A 186 0.68 6.65 -1.36
N ILE A 187 0.55 5.73 -0.41
CA ILE A 187 1.31 4.47 -0.39
C ILE A 187 0.94 3.59 -1.58
N ILE A 188 -0.35 3.32 -1.79
CA ILE A 188 -0.82 2.46 -2.88
C ILE A 188 -0.51 3.12 -4.23
N GLY A 189 -0.71 4.44 -4.34
CA GLY A 189 -0.40 5.21 -5.54
C GLY A 189 1.08 5.12 -5.90
N THR A 190 1.98 5.31 -4.94
CA THR A 190 3.44 5.19 -5.14
C THR A 190 3.81 3.78 -5.59
N PHE A 191 3.27 2.76 -4.94
CA PHE A 191 3.51 1.36 -5.32
C PHE A 191 3.06 1.07 -6.76
N LEU A 192 1.88 1.54 -7.16
CA LEU A 192 1.37 1.36 -8.53
C LEU A 192 2.23 2.11 -9.57
N ILE A 193 2.74 3.30 -9.24
CA ILE A 193 3.67 4.04 -10.12
C ILE A 193 4.95 3.22 -10.34
N ILE A 194 5.56 2.71 -9.27
CA ILE A 194 6.77 1.90 -9.36
C ILE A 194 6.53 0.67 -10.24
N LEU A 195 5.43 -0.08 -9.99
CA LEU A 195 5.06 -1.24 -10.80
C LEU A 195 4.80 -0.86 -12.26
N GLY A 196 4.12 0.27 -12.51
CA GLY A 196 3.84 0.80 -13.83
C GLY A 196 5.12 1.16 -14.59
N LEU A 197 6.07 1.84 -13.94
CA LEU A 197 7.36 2.19 -14.54
C LEU A 197 8.19 0.95 -14.89
N ILE A 198 8.28 -0.02 -13.97
CA ILE A 198 9.00 -1.28 -14.22
C ILE A 198 8.37 -2.04 -15.38
N SER A 199 7.05 -2.17 -15.41
CA SER A 199 6.31 -2.89 -16.45
C SER A 199 6.50 -2.22 -17.82
N THR A 200 6.30 -0.90 -17.88
CA THR A 200 6.49 -0.12 -19.11
C THR A 200 7.93 -0.18 -19.62
N HIS A 201 8.91 -0.05 -18.72
CA HIS A 201 10.32 -0.14 -19.08
C HIS A 201 10.68 -1.51 -19.67
N ARG A 202 10.25 -2.60 -19.02
CA ARG A 202 10.50 -3.98 -19.49
C ARG A 202 9.85 -4.22 -20.85
N PHE A 203 8.62 -3.77 -21.03
CA PHE A 203 7.89 -3.92 -22.30
C PHE A 203 8.59 -3.16 -23.43
N GLN A 204 8.98 -1.90 -23.22
CA GLN A 204 9.64 -1.09 -24.22
C GLN A 204 11.08 -1.52 -24.53
N LYS A 205 11.81 -2.04 -23.54
CA LYS A 205 13.23 -2.37 -23.67
C LYS A 205 13.52 -3.30 -24.85
N ASN A 206 12.68 -4.31 -25.05
CA ASN A 206 12.85 -5.28 -26.12
C ASN A 206 12.45 -4.70 -27.48
N ILE A 207 11.38 -3.91 -27.53
CA ILE A 207 10.95 -3.22 -28.76
C ILE A 207 12.05 -2.26 -29.25
N LYS A 208 12.65 -1.48 -28.35
CA LYS A 208 13.75 -0.54 -28.67
C LYS A 208 15.01 -1.21 -29.24
N LYS A 209 15.17 -2.52 -28.97
CA LYS A 209 16.31 -3.30 -29.49
C LYS A 209 16.07 -3.89 -30.89
N MET A 210 14.82 -3.86 -31.38
CA MET A 210 14.46 -4.40 -32.68
C MET A 210 14.72 -3.36 -33.75
N SER A 211 15.14 -3.83 -34.95
CA SER A 211 15.21 -2.99 -36.14
C SER A 211 13.82 -2.57 -36.60
N LEU A 212 13.71 -1.48 -37.32
CA LEU A 212 12.45 -1.01 -37.91
C LEU A 212 11.83 -2.04 -38.87
N GLU A 213 12.68 -2.72 -39.63
CA GLU A 213 12.28 -3.78 -40.54
C GLU A 213 11.63 -4.94 -39.79
N LYS A 214 12.28 -5.42 -38.71
CA LYS A 214 11.72 -6.48 -37.85
C LYS A 214 10.40 -6.10 -37.22
N ILE A 215 10.23 -4.82 -36.79
CA ILE A 215 8.97 -4.33 -36.23
C ILE A 215 7.87 -4.34 -37.28
N ARG A 216 8.16 -3.92 -38.55
CA ARG A 216 7.18 -3.95 -39.64
C ARG A 216 6.79 -5.36 -40.04
N ASP A 217 7.74 -6.27 -40.06
CA ASP A 217 7.53 -7.69 -40.33
C ASP A 217 6.58 -8.32 -39.29
N ILE A 218 6.86 -8.11 -38.01
CA ILE A 218 6.02 -8.57 -36.91
C ILE A 218 4.62 -7.95 -36.99
N ASP A 219 4.50 -6.65 -37.25
CA ASP A 219 3.22 -5.95 -37.36
C ASP A 219 2.37 -6.52 -38.51
N ALA A 220 2.99 -6.73 -39.67
CA ALA A 220 2.32 -7.34 -40.83
C ALA A 220 1.84 -8.76 -40.51
N GLU A 221 2.65 -9.60 -39.86
CA GLU A 221 2.23 -10.95 -39.48
C GLU A 221 1.12 -10.99 -38.44
N THR A 222 1.04 -10.03 -37.55
CA THR A 222 -0.08 -9.97 -36.58
C THR A 222 -1.40 -9.56 -37.22
N LEU A 223 -1.38 -9.05 -38.44
CA LEU A 223 -2.57 -8.73 -39.25
C LEU A 223 -2.91 -9.84 -40.26
N ASP A 224 -2.08 -10.89 -40.33
CA ASP A 224 -2.34 -12.04 -41.19
C ASP A 224 -3.58 -12.81 -40.73
N LYS A 225 -4.30 -13.42 -41.69
CA LYS A 225 -5.52 -14.24 -41.43
C LYS A 225 -5.23 -15.49 -40.57
N ASP A 226 -4.00 -16.00 -40.65
CA ASP A 226 -3.56 -17.18 -39.90
C ASP A 226 -2.92 -16.81 -38.55
N ALA A 227 -2.91 -15.52 -38.15
CA ALA A 227 -2.53 -15.07 -36.85
C ALA A 227 -3.66 -15.20 -35.83
N PHE A 228 -3.37 -15.76 -34.67
CA PHE A 228 -4.33 -15.95 -33.61
C PHE A 228 -3.90 -15.26 -32.31
N TYR A 229 -4.82 -14.47 -31.74
CA TYR A 229 -4.57 -13.78 -30.45
C TYR A 229 -5.33 -14.44 -29.31
N TYR A 230 -4.60 -14.95 -28.34
CA TYR A 230 -5.13 -15.47 -27.08
C TYR A 230 -5.18 -14.34 -26.04
N GLU A 231 -6.30 -13.63 -25.99
CA GLU A 231 -6.49 -12.43 -25.16
C GLU A 231 -6.15 -12.66 -23.69
N LYS A 232 -6.67 -13.73 -23.08
CA LYS A 232 -6.44 -14.07 -21.66
C LYS A 232 -4.99 -14.40 -21.32
N LEU A 233 -4.16 -14.68 -22.31
CA LEU A 233 -2.75 -15.04 -22.16
C LEU A 233 -1.83 -13.95 -22.68
N HIS A 234 -2.37 -12.89 -23.29
CA HIS A 234 -1.61 -11.83 -23.95
C HIS A 234 -0.58 -12.40 -24.94
N LEU A 235 -1.01 -13.37 -25.72
CA LEU A 235 -0.18 -14.19 -26.60
C LEU A 235 -0.70 -14.11 -28.05
N TYR A 236 0.18 -13.76 -29.01
CA TYR A 236 -0.04 -13.99 -30.42
C TYR A 236 0.74 -15.21 -30.90
N LEU A 237 0.08 -16.07 -31.69
CA LEU A 237 0.74 -17.02 -32.59
C LEU A 237 0.52 -16.51 -34.02
N THR A 238 1.59 -16.19 -34.71
CA THR A 238 1.59 -15.74 -36.11
C THR A 238 2.15 -16.84 -37.01
N PRO A 239 2.19 -16.68 -38.33
CA PRO A 239 2.85 -17.65 -39.21
C PRO A 239 4.28 -17.99 -38.84
N SER A 240 5.11 -16.98 -38.43
CA SER A 240 6.53 -17.19 -38.16
C SER A 240 6.93 -16.94 -36.70
N TYR A 241 6.08 -16.34 -35.86
CA TYR A 241 6.47 -15.88 -34.51
C TYR A 241 5.49 -16.25 -33.42
N ILE A 242 6.05 -16.45 -32.23
CA ILE A 242 5.35 -16.39 -30.95
C ILE A 242 5.61 -15.00 -30.37
N ILE A 243 4.54 -14.22 -30.05
CA ILE A 243 4.66 -12.88 -29.49
C ILE A 243 3.99 -12.86 -28.11
N LEU A 244 4.80 -12.65 -27.06
CA LEU A 244 4.35 -12.53 -25.67
C LEU A 244 4.24 -11.07 -25.31
N MET A 245 3.09 -10.66 -24.73
CA MET A 245 2.81 -9.27 -24.39
C MET A 245 2.37 -9.06 -22.92
N ASN A 246 2.50 -10.09 -22.10
CA ASN A 246 2.08 -10.00 -20.69
C ASN A 246 2.96 -9.01 -19.90
N ASN A 247 4.14 -9.42 -19.43
CA ASN A 247 5.04 -8.57 -18.61
C ASN A 247 6.15 -7.92 -19.43
N THR A 248 6.42 -8.45 -20.62
CA THR A 248 7.46 -7.97 -21.55
C THR A 248 6.97 -8.21 -22.97
N PHE A 249 7.37 -7.34 -23.90
CA PHE A 249 7.21 -7.62 -25.31
C PHE A 249 8.33 -8.56 -25.74
N LYS A 250 8.03 -9.81 -26.04
CA LYS A 250 9.00 -10.80 -26.47
C LYS A 250 8.54 -11.49 -27.73
N VAL A 251 9.40 -11.57 -28.73
CA VAL A 251 9.16 -12.26 -29.99
C VAL A 251 10.14 -13.42 -30.10
N ILE A 252 9.62 -14.59 -30.43
CA ILE A 252 10.39 -15.82 -30.65
C ILE A 252 10.02 -16.34 -32.03
N SER A 253 11.01 -16.51 -32.91
CA SER A 253 10.81 -17.17 -34.20
C SER A 253 10.64 -18.68 -33.98
N TYR A 254 9.74 -19.33 -34.71
CA TYR A 254 9.62 -20.79 -34.63
C TYR A 254 10.90 -21.48 -35.10
N GLU A 255 11.60 -20.93 -36.08
CA GLU A 255 12.89 -21.43 -36.59
C GLU A 255 14.00 -21.45 -35.52
N ASP A 256 13.88 -20.55 -34.52
CA ASP A 256 14.86 -20.50 -33.43
C ASP A 256 14.60 -21.55 -32.35
N ILE A 257 13.42 -22.20 -32.34
CA ILE A 257 13.04 -23.12 -31.27
C ILE A 257 13.65 -24.49 -31.53
N ILE A 258 14.54 -24.91 -30.64
CA ILE A 258 15.20 -26.23 -30.70
C ILE A 258 14.58 -27.26 -29.75
N TRP A 259 13.83 -26.80 -28.74
CA TRP A 259 13.18 -27.67 -27.77
C TRP A 259 11.86 -27.08 -27.26
N LEU A 260 10.79 -27.89 -27.28
CA LEU A 260 9.46 -27.58 -26.78
C LEU A 260 9.03 -28.66 -25.78
N TYR A 261 8.66 -28.27 -24.58
CA TYR A 261 8.20 -29.23 -23.57
C TYR A 261 7.20 -28.66 -22.59
N PRO A 262 6.26 -29.50 -22.08
CA PRO A 262 5.40 -29.14 -20.98
C PRO A 262 6.18 -29.25 -19.65
N PHE A 263 6.04 -28.25 -18.80
CA PHE A 263 6.59 -28.26 -17.44
C PHE A 263 5.44 -28.23 -16.43
N GLU A 264 5.39 -29.23 -15.52
CA GLU A 264 4.40 -29.29 -14.46
C GLU A 264 5.01 -28.83 -13.14
N GLN A 265 4.42 -27.81 -12.54
CA GLN A 265 4.77 -27.38 -11.20
C GLN A 265 3.89 -28.09 -10.16
N ARG A 266 4.50 -28.59 -9.09
CA ARG A 266 3.80 -29.19 -7.95
C ARG A 266 4.11 -28.42 -6.68
N VAL A 267 3.07 -28.19 -5.87
CA VAL A 267 3.18 -27.61 -4.54
C VAL A 267 2.66 -28.64 -3.55
N ASN A 268 3.48 -29.05 -2.60
CA ASN A 268 3.16 -30.13 -1.64
C ASN A 268 2.67 -31.45 -2.32
N GLY A 269 3.28 -31.81 -3.45
CA GLY A 269 2.92 -33.02 -4.21
C GLY A 269 1.70 -32.87 -5.12
N ILE A 270 0.92 -31.78 -5.01
CA ILE A 270 -0.27 -31.51 -5.82
C ILE A 270 0.12 -30.71 -7.06
N LYS A 271 -0.35 -31.11 -8.24
CA LYS A 271 -0.15 -30.33 -9.49
C LYS A 271 -0.83 -28.97 -9.35
N SER A 272 -0.05 -27.89 -9.38
CA SER A 272 -0.54 -26.51 -9.25
C SER A 272 -0.70 -25.82 -10.59
N SER A 273 0.25 -26.01 -11.51
CA SER A 273 0.21 -25.40 -12.84
C SER A 273 0.95 -26.25 -13.88
N LYS A 274 0.62 -26.00 -15.17
CA LYS A 274 1.31 -26.56 -16.33
C LYS A 274 1.77 -25.40 -17.23
N SER A 275 3.03 -25.44 -17.68
CA SER A 275 3.64 -24.40 -18.50
C SER A 275 4.14 -24.96 -19.84
N ILE A 276 4.07 -24.17 -20.90
CA ILE A 276 4.74 -24.46 -22.17
C ILE A 276 6.10 -23.77 -22.12
N MET A 277 7.16 -24.57 -22.19
CA MET A 277 8.53 -24.12 -22.20
C MET A 277 9.15 -24.31 -23.56
N VAL A 278 9.86 -23.29 -24.05
CA VAL A 278 10.67 -23.36 -25.27
C VAL A 278 12.12 -23.04 -24.94
N VAL A 279 13.04 -23.71 -25.64
CA VAL A 279 14.46 -23.37 -25.63
C VAL A 279 14.85 -22.98 -27.05
N THR A 280 15.49 -21.83 -27.18
CA THR A 280 15.95 -21.33 -28.47
C THR A 280 17.43 -21.68 -28.72
N ASN A 281 17.85 -21.61 -29.98
CA ASN A 281 19.20 -21.95 -30.47
C ASN A 281 20.34 -21.17 -29.76
N ASP A 282 20.04 -20.02 -29.16
CA ASP A 282 20.97 -19.24 -28.31
C ASP A 282 21.02 -19.74 -26.85
N GLY A 283 20.31 -20.83 -26.53
CA GLY A 283 20.27 -21.46 -25.21
C GLY A 283 19.35 -20.79 -24.21
N LYS A 284 18.51 -19.82 -24.61
CA LYS A 284 17.57 -19.16 -23.73
C LYS A 284 16.30 -20.00 -23.56
N THR A 285 15.92 -20.23 -22.32
CA THR A 285 14.63 -20.84 -22.01
C THR A 285 13.57 -19.78 -21.79
N SER A 286 12.38 -20.02 -22.32
CA SER A 286 11.22 -19.11 -22.22
C SER A 286 9.99 -19.87 -21.83
N ASN A 287 9.25 -19.31 -20.89
CA ASN A 287 7.89 -19.75 -20.59
C ASN A 287 6.92 -19.00 -21.53
N ILE A 288 6.17 -19.73 -22.32
CA ILE A 288 5.20 -19.19 -23.28
C ILE A 288 3.84 -19.00 -22.61
N VAL A 289 3.36 -20.04 -21.95
CA VAL A 289 2.05 -20.08 -21.29
C VAL A 289 2.17 -20.80 -19.97
N THR A 290 1.46 -20.32 -18.97
CA THR A 290 1.23 -21.04 -17.71
C THR A 290 -0.25 -21.06 -17.41
N VAL A 291 -0.81 -22.25 -17.22
CA VAL A 291 -2.21 -22.45 -16.85
C VAL A 291 -2.33 -23.20 -15.53
N PRO A 292 -3.31 -22.86 -14.66
CA PRO A 292 -3.59 -23.64 -13.46
C PRO A 292 -4.04 -25.06 -13.84
N ALA A 293 -3.56 -26.07 -13.10
CA ALA A 293 -3.82 -27.48 -13.39
C ALA A 293 -5.31 -27.90 -13.29
N ILE A 294 -6.14 -27.07 -12.62
CA ILE A 294 -7.52 -27.46 -12.24
C ILE A 294 -8.58 -26.92 -13.23
N THR A 295 -8.24 -26.07 -14.19
CA THR A 295 -9.21 -25.39 -15.04
C THR A 295 -9.34 -26.07 -16.41
N LYS A 296 -10.38 -26.88 -16.63
CA LYS A 296 -10.61 -27.71 -17.85
C LYS A 296 -10.45 -26.92 -19.15
N GLY A 297 -11.19 -25.83 -19.36
CA GLY A 297 -11.12 -25.05 -20.61
C GLY A 297 -9.75 -24.35 -20.85
N ARG A 298 -8.93 -24.16 -19.81
CA ARG A 298 -7.55 -23.65 -19.98
C ARG A 298 -6.58 -24.76 -20.39
N MET A 299 -6.87 -26.01 -20.05
CA MET A 299 -6.06 -27.14 -20.49
C MET A 299 -6.26 -27.42 -21.99
N GLU A 300 -7.48 -27.29 -22.50
CA GLU A 300 -7.75 -27.41 -23.93
C GLU A 300 -7.00 -26.35 -24.75
N MET A 301 -7.04 -25.11 -24.28
CA MET A 301 -6.24 -23.99 -24.86
C MET A 301 -4.72 -24.26 -24.80
N PHE A 302 -4.25 -24.81 -23.67
CA PHE A 302 -2.84 -25.18 -23.51
C PHE A 302 -2.41 -26.21 -24.56
N ASP A 303 -3.21 -27.27 -24.73
CA ASP A 303 -2.90 -28.36 -25.67
C ASP A 303 -2.98 -27.85 -27.14
N GLU A 304 -3.95 -26.97 -27.46
CA GLU A 304 -4.05 -26.29 -28.76
C GLU A 304 -2.77 -25.46 -29.06
N ILE A 305 -2.35 -24.59 -28.13
CA ILE A 305 -1.16 -23.76 -28.29
C ILE A 305 0.09 -24.64 -28.44
N PHE A 306 0.22 -25.68 -27.59
CA PHE A 306 1.35 -26.59 -27.64
C PHE A 306 1.47 -27.28 -29.00
N ASN A 307 0.35 -27.83 -29.52
CA ASN A 307 0.32 -28.52 -30.80
C ASN A 307 0.56 -27.55 -31.97
N THR A 308 0.03 -26.32 -31.88
CA THR A 308 0.31 -25.29 -32.88
C THR A 308 1.81 -24.98 -32.98
N ILE A 309 2.48 -24.80 -31.84
CA ILE A 309 3.92 -24.54 -31.81
C ILE A 309 4.71 -25.76 -32.31
N ALA A 310 4.32 -26.97 -31.90
CA ALA A 310 4.98 -28.21 -32.29
C ALA A 310 4.96 -28.46 -33.79
N ASN A 311 3.88 -28.05 -34.47
CA ASN A 311 3.68 -28.26 -35.91
C ASN A 311 4.34 -27.18 -36.79
N LYS A 312 4.96 -26.16 -36.21
CA LYS A 312 5.58 -25.04 -36.95
C LYS A 312 7.06 -25.25 -37.31
N ASN A 313 7.74 -26.18 -36.64
CA ASN A 313 9.15 -26.47 -36.89
C ASN A 313 9.43 -27.96 -36.63
N ASP A 314 9.57 -28.75 -37.68
CA ASP A 314 9.80 -30.21 -37.61
C ASP A 314 11.14 -30.59 -36.96
N GLU A 315 12.09 -29.68 -36.85
CA GLU A 315 13.38 -29.92 -36.22
C GLU A 315 13.35 -29.75 -34.68
N THR A 316 12.22 -29.24 -34.15
CA THR A 316 12.07 -29.01 -32.71
C THR A 316 11.94 -30.33 -31.94
N LEU A 317 12.82 -30.58 -30.97
CA LEU A 317 12.65 -31.70 -30.03
C LEU A 317 11.45 -31.47 -29.12
N ILE A 318 10.58 -32.47 -29.05
CA ILE A 318 9.32 -32.37 -28.27
C ILE A 318 9.38 -33.22 -27.02
N GLY A 319 8.92 -32.66 -25.90
CA GLY A 319 8.81 -33.36 -24.63
C GLY A 319 10.08 -33.31 -23.75
N TYR A 320 9.89 -33.48 -22.45
CA TYR A 320 10.97 -33.45 -21.47
C TYR A 320 11.44 -34.87 -21.16
N THR A 321 12.55 -35.26 -21.78
CA THR A 321 13.26 -36.51 -21.47
C THR A 321 14.72 -36.21 -21.08
N SER A 322 15.35 -37.14 -20.37
CA SER A 322 16.78 -37.03 -20.01
C SER A 322 17.68 -37.02 -21.27
N GLU A 323 17.23 -37.70 -22.32
CA GLU A 323 17.91 -37.77 -23.60
C GLU A 323 17.85 -36.44 -24.32
N ASN A 324 16.65 -35.87 -24.51
CA ASN A 324 16.45 -34.55 -25.10
C ASN A 324 17.27 -33.48 -24.36
N ALA A 325 17.29 -33.53 -23.01
CA ALA A 325 18.06 -32.59 -22.20
C ALA A 325 19.58 -32.67 -22.47
N LYS A 326 20.12 -33.87 -22.73
CA LYS A 326 21.55 -34.04 -23.10
C LYS A 326 21.81 -33.49 -24.49
N ILE A 327 21.01 -33.88 -25.49
CA ILE A 327 21.14 -33.41 -26.88
C ILE A 327 21.13 -31.89 -26.93
N ILE A 328 20.17 -31.25 -26.27
CA ILE A 328 20.05 -29.78 -26.26
C ILE A 328 21.26 -29.13 -25.56
N LYS A 329 21.75 -29.68 -24.47
CA LYS A 329 22.94 -29.16 -23.79
C LYS A 329 24.19 -29.21 -24.67
N GLU A 330 24.37 -30.29 -25.42
CA GLU A 330 25.47 -30.43 -26.38
C GLU A 330 25.33 -29.46 -27.56
N GLN A 331 24.13 -29.34 -28.13
CA GLN A 331 23.83 -28.40 -29.21
C GLN A 331 24.07 -26.95 -28.81
N ILE A 332 23.63 -26.54 -27.61
CA ILE A 332 23.91 -25.17 -27.09
C ILE A 332 25.40 -24.93 -26.89
N LYS A 333 26.15 -25.96 -26.47
CA LYS A 333 27.60 -25.85 -26.30
C LYS A 333 28.28 -25.63 -27.64
N LEU A 334 27.97 -26.44 -28.64
CA LEU A 334 28.51 -26.31 -30.03
C LEU A 334 28.17 -24.95 -30.63
N ASN A 335 26.93 -24.46 -30.46
CA ASN A 335 26.52 -23.16 -30.98
C ASN A 335 27.25 -21.96 -30.30
N LYS A 336 27.77 -22.15 -29.06
CA LYS A 336 28.59 -21.14 -28.38
C LYS A 336 30.07 -21.16 -28.81
N GLU A 337 30.58 -22.32 -29.14
CA GLU A 337 31.97 -22.49 -29.61
C GLU A 337 32.17 -21.97 -31.05
N ASN A 338 31.09 -21.93 -31.84
CA ASN A 338 31.08 -21.45 -33.23
C ASN A 338 30.77 -19.96 -33.39
N LYS A 339 30.58 -19.21 -32.32
CA LYS A 339 30.37 -17.76 -32.26
C LYS A 339 31.62 -17.03 -31.74
#